data_8ec797e2ea45540c4e25a561d1cd1c0d
#
_entry.id   8ec797e2ea45540c4e25a561d1cd1c0d
#
_cell.length_a   1.000
_cell.length_b   1.000
_cell.length_c   1.000
_cell.angle_alpha   90.00
_cell.angle_beta   90.00
_cell.angle_gamma   90.00
#
_symmetry.space_group_name_H-M   'P 1'
#
loop_
_entity.id
_entity.type
_entity.pdbx_description
1 polymer ?
#
loop_
_entity_poly.entity_id
_entity_poly.type
_entity_poly.pdbx_seq_one_letter_code
_entity_poly.pdbx_strand_id
1 'polypeptide(L)'
;MGSVGVGKTHLAIAVLRELIEKKGVACLFYESGSLLKTIQDSYNPVSQTSEMRVLAPVYQAEVLVLDELGATVPTNWVRDTLYQIINTRYNNKKLTIFTTNYLDEPRAAAEEAPDSPDPKRRRTFAADRIQEMTTLEERMGTPLRSRLYEMCKKVKIEGEDYRKRLQAAP
;
A
#
# COMPACT_ATOMS: atom_id res chain seq x y z
N MET A 1 6.84 -2.75 -5.73
CA MET A 1 6.22 -3.89 -5.01
C MET A 1 7.26 -4.92 -4.64
N GLY A 2 7.00 -5.78 -3.66
CA GLY A 2 7.94 -6.82 -3.19
C GLY A 2 7.58 -7.32 -1.81
N SER A 3 8.29 -8.34 -1.31
CA SER A 3 8.07 -8.94 0.01
C SER A 3 8.29 -7.96 1.17
N VAL A 4 7.88 -8.34 2.38
CA VAL A 4 8.08 -7.54 3.59
C VAL A 4 9.59 -7.38 3.88
N GLY A 5 10.01 -6.21 4.38
CA GLY A 5 11.38 -5.97 4.83
C GLY A 5 12.43 -5.70 3.75
N VAL A 6 12.07 -5.72 2.45
CA VAL A 6 13.02 -5.49 1.33
C VAL A 6 13.35 -4.02 1.06
N GLY A 7 12.87 -3.08 1.87
CA GLY A 7 13.23 -1.65 1.77
C GLY A 7 12.35 -0.79 0.86
N LYS A 8 11.12 -1.21 0.51
CA LYS A 8 10.20 -0.44 -0.35
C LYS A 8 9.93 0.99 0.14
N THR A 9 9.52 1.11 1.39
CA THR A 9 9.27 2.41 2.04
C THR A 9 10.52 3.27 2.09
N HIS A 10 11.68 2.68 2.40
CA HIS A 10 12.97 3.37 2.39
C HIS A 10 13.28 3.97 1.03
N LEU A 11 13.10 3.18 -0.05
CA LEU A 11 13.33 3.67 -1.40
C LEU A 11 12.36 4.79 -1.77
N ALA A 12 11.09 4.67 -1.41
CA ALA A 12 10.09 5.71 -1.66
C ALA A 12 10.46 7.03 -0.94
N ILE A 13 10.86 6.94 0.33
CA ILE A 13 11.30 8.11 1.11
C ILE A 13 12.57 8.73 0.52
N ALA A 14 13.53 7.90 0.09
CA ALA A 14 14.76 8.39 -0.54
C ALA A 14 14.46 9.17 -1.83
N VAL A 15 13.52 8.70 -2.65
CA VAL A 15 13.07 9.41 -3.85
C VAL A 15 12.41 10.75 -3.49
N LEU A 16 11.52 10.79 -2.49
CA LEU A 16 10.91 12.05 -2.05
C LEU A 16 11.95 13.04 -1.57
N ARG A 17 12.90 12.58 -0.75
CA ARG A 17 13.97 13.41 -0.24
C ARG A 17 14.78 14.04 -1.37
N GLU A 18 15.17 13.25 -2.35
CA GLU A 18 15.92 13.69 -3.52
C GLU A 18 15.13 14.77 -4.33
N LEU A 19 13.82 14.55 -4.52
CA LEU A 19 12.94 15.51 -5.21
C LEU A 19 12.80 16.82 -4.44
N ILE A 20 12.66 16.77 -3.12
CA ILE A 20 12.56 17.97 -2.27
C ILE A 20 13.88 18.72 -2.27
N GLU A 21 15.00 18.05 -1.97
CA GLU A 21 16.30 18.69 -1.78
C GLU A 21 16.88 19.26 -3.09
N LYS A 22 16.73 18.51 -4.21
CA LYS A 22 17.35 18.92 -5.49
C LYS A 22 16.43 19.64 -6.45
N LYS A 23 15.12 19.50 -6.29
CA LYS A 23 14.13 20.04 -7.24
C LYS A 23 13.11 20.98 -6.60
N GLY A 24 13.07 21.07 -5.26
CA GLY A 24 12.09 21.89 -4.57
C GLY A 24 10.63 21.44 -4.77
N VAL A 25 10.41 20.15 -5.12
CA VAL A 25 9.09 19.62 -5.44
C VAL A 25 8.25 19.44 -4.18
N ALA A 26 7.00 19.87 -4.20
CA ALA A 26 6.05 19.66 -3.11
C ALA A 26 5.62 18.18 -3.04
N CYS A 27 6.19 17.49 -2.07
CA CYS A 27 5.96 16.05 -1.85
C CYS A 27 5.10 15.80 -0.62
N LEU A 28 4.30 14.74 -0.66
CA LEU A 28 3.48 14.28 0.45
C LEU A 28 3.64 12.77 0.62
N PHE A 29 3.74 12.31 1.86
CA PHE A 29 3.83 10.90 2.20
C PHE A 29 2.69 10.52 3.14
N TYR A 30 1.98 9.46 2.78
CA TYR A 30 1.00 8.81 3.65
C TYR A 30 1.14 7.29 3.59
N GLU A 31 1.05 6.66 4.74
CA GLU A 31 0.68 5.25 4.84
C GLU A 31 -0.82 5.15 4.55
N SER A 32 -1.20 4.22 3.67
CA SER A 32 -2.57 4.15 3.13
C SER A 32 -3.64 3.97 4.19
N GLY A 33 -3.39 3.13 5.20
CA GLY A 33 -4.35 2.89 6.28
C GLY A 33 -4.50 4.10 7.20
N SER A 34 -3.42 4.81 7.50
CA SER A 34 -3.44 6.03 8.29
C SER A 34 -4.20 7.16 7.60
N LEU A 35 -4.04 7.30 6.28
CA LEU A 35 -4.83 8.26 5.49
C LEU A 35 -6.32 7.93 5.55
N LEU A 36 -6.67 6.67 5.29
CA LEU A 36 -8.06 6.21 5.34
C LEU A 36 -8.69 6.44 6.72
N LYS A 37 -7.95 6.16 7.79
CA LYS A 37 -8.40 6.43 9.15
C LYS A 37 -8.64 7.92 9.37
N THR A 38 -7.74 8.79 8.95
CA THR A 38 -7.89 10.24 9.07
C THR A 38 -9.12 10.75 8.33
N ILE A 39 -9.40 10.21 7.13
CA ILE A 39 -10.61 10.52 6.36
C ILE A 39 -11.85 10.06 7.15
N GLN A 40 -11.85 8.85 7.67
CA GLN A 40 -12.97 8.30 8.43
C GLN A 40 -13.24 9.11 9.71
N ASP A 41 -12.19 9.51 10.42
CA ASP A 41 -12.29 10.32 11.64
C ASP A 41 -12.86 11.72 11.33
N SER A 42 -12.68 12.25 10.11
CA SER A 42 -13.26 13.53 9.68
C SER A 42 -14.78 13.52 9.52
N TYR A 43 -15.41 12.34 9.45
CA TYR A 43 -16.88 12.20 9.41
C TYR A 43 -17.54 12.38 10.79
N ASN A 44 -16.75 12.37 11.86
CA ASN A 44 -17.28 12.57 13.20
C ASN A 44 -17.77 14.03 13.33
N PRO A 45 -19.03 14.28 13.74
CA PRO A 45 -19.55 15.64 13.91
C PRO A 45 -18.79 16.51 14.93
N VAL A 46 -18.05 15.86 15.85
CA VAL A 46 -17.20 16.54 16.83
C VAL A 46 -15.83 16.92 16.22
N SER A 47 -15.49 16.35 15.07
CA SER A 47 -14.24 16.66 14.37
C SER A 47 -14.28 18.10 13.84
N GLN A 48 -13.22 18.86 14.13
CA GLN A 48 -13.04 20.21 13.54
C GLN A 48 -12.47 20.14 12.11
N THR A 49 -12.24 18.94 11.58
CA THR A 49 -11.63 18.71 10.28
C THR A 49 -12.65 18.10 9.32
N SER A 50 -12.90 18.75 8.19
CA SER A 50 -13.74 18.18 7.13
C SER A 50 -12.94 17.21 6.25
N GLU A 51 -13.62 16.26 5.61
CA GLU A 51 -13.03 15.35 4.63
C GLU A 51 -12.23 16.10 3.55
N MET A 52 -12.78 17.19 3.02
CA MET A 52 -12.11 18.00 1.99
C MET A 52 -10.80 18.61 2.52
N ARG A 53 -10.74 18.95 3.80
CA ARG A 53 -9.52 19.49 4.42
C ARG A 53 -8.41 18.45 4.51
N VAL A 54 -8.76 17.17 4.66
CA VAL A 54 -7.83 16.05 4.62
C VAL A 54 -7.41 15.73 3.19
N LEU A 55 -8.36 15.72 2.24
CA LEU A 55 -8.12 15.29 0.87
C LEU A 55 -7.49 16.38 -0.01
N ALA A 56 -7.70 17.66 0.25
CA ALA A 56 -7.17 18.72 -0.59
C ALA A 56 -5.63 18.66 -0.75
N PRO A 57 -4.82 18.51 0.31
CA PRO A 57 -3.38 18.32 0.17
C PRO A 57 -3.02 17.06 -0.63
N VAL A 58 -3.77 15.96 -0.43
CA VAL A 58 -3.57 14.69 -1.13
C VAL A 58 -3.78 14.85 -2.64
N TYR A 59 -4.79 15.63 -3.05
CA TYR A 59 -5.07 15.90 -4.47
C TYR A 59 -4.06 16.88 -5.08
N GLN A 60 -3.60 17.86 -4.31
CA GLN A 60 -2.80 18.98 -4.81
C GLN A 60 -1.30 18.71 -4.85
N ALA A 61 -0.78 17.87 -3.97
CA ALA A 61 0.65 17.55 -3.94
C ALA A 61 1.17 17.16 -5.32
N GLU A 62 2.32 17.70 -5.72
CA GLU A 62 2.93 17.35 -7.00
C GLU A 62 3.34 15.90 -7.03
N VAL A 63 3.92 15.43 -5.94
CA VAL A 63 4.27 14.01 -5.73
C VAL A 63 3.64 13.50 -4.46
N LEU A 64 2.91 12.40 -4.57
CA LEU A 64 2.33 11.68 -3.43
C LEU A 64 2.95 10.28 -3.33
N VAL A 65 3.37 9.89 -2.15
CA VAL A 65 3.61 8.47 -1.82
C VAL A 65 2.42 7.95 -1.04
N LEU A 66 1.82 6.86 -1.53
CA LEU A 66 0.89 6.02 -0.78
C LEU A 66 1.60 4.70 -0.44
N ASP A 67 2.06 4.63 0.79
CA ASP A 67 2.79 3.47 1.31
C ASP A 67 1.83 2.37 1.78
N GLU A 68 2.25 1.12 1.65
CA GLU A 68 1.52 -0.09 2.06
C GLU A 68 0.11 -0.22 1.43
N LEU A 69 -0.01 0.11 0.13
CA LEU A 69 -1.28 -0.02 -0.58
C LEU A 69 -1.79 -1.47 -0.51
N GLY A 70 -3.04 -1.63 -0.08
CA GLY A 70 -3.69 -2.92 0.07
C GLY A 70 -3.52 -3.57 1.46
N ALA A 71 -2.79 -2.97 2.41
CA ALA A 71 -2.64 -3.52 3.76
C ALA A 71 -3.95 -3.50 4.56
N THR A 72 -4.77 -2.48 4.36
CA THR A 72 -6.08 -2.34 5.03
C THR A 72 -7.08 -3.37 4.51
N VAL A 73 -7.98 -3.83 5.38
CA VAL A 73 -9.08 -4.73 5.01
C VAL A 73 -9.93 -4.10 3.90
N PRO A 74 -10.12 -4.77 2.75
CA PRO A 74 -10.72 -4.19 1.56
C PRO A 74 -12.25 -4.12 1.64
N THR A 75 -12.81 -3.20 2.42
CA THR A 75 -14.23 -2.87 2.38
C THR A 75 -14.56 -2.07 1.11
N ASN A 76 -15.84 -1.99 0.73
CA ASN A 76 -16.26 -1.18 -0.41
C ASN A 76 -15.85 0.28 -0.22
N TRP A 77 -16.06 0.85 0.98
CA TRP A 77 -15.64 2.21 1.30
C TRP A 77 -14.12 2.43 1.08
N VAL A 78 -13.28 1.50 1.53
CA VAL A 78 -11.81 1.56 1.31
C VAL A 78 -11.48 1.57 -0.17
N ARG A 79 -12.09 0.68 -0.95
CA ARG A 79 -11.87 0.58 -2.40
C ARG A 79 -12.31 1.85 -3.12
N ASP A 80 -13.51 2.34 -2.81
CA ASP A 80 -14.09 3.53 -3.42
C ASP A 80 -13.27 4.79 -3.10
N THR A 81 -12.87 4.96 -1.83
CA THR A 81 -12.04 6.08 -1.38
C THR A 81 -10.68 6.09 -2.08
N LEU A 82 -9.98 4.95 -2.10
CA LEU A 82 -8.69 4.84 -2.78
C LEU A 82 -8.83 5.04 -4.30
N TYR A 83 -9.88 4.49 -4.91
CA TYR A 83 -10.16 4.70 -6.32
C TYR A 83 -10.37 6.19 -6.62
N GLN A 84 -11.15 6.89 -5.82
CA GLN A 84 -11.39 8.32 -5.97
C GLN A 84 -10.10 9.14 -5.86
N ILE A 85 -9.25 8.87 -4.86
CA ILE A 85 -7.97 9.55 -4.68
C ILE A 85 -7.07 9.33 -5.90
N ILE A 86 -6.90 8.09 -6.30
CA ILE A 86 -5.99 7.69 -7.39
C ILE A 86 -6.49 8.24 -8.72
N ASN A 87 -7.79 8.11 -9.00
CA ASN A 87 -8.40 8.60 -10.24
C ASN A 87 -8.35 10.13 -10.36
N THR A 88 -8.59 10.86 -9.26
CA THR A 88 -8.48 12.33 -9.24
C THR A 88 -7.05 12.76 -9.56
N ARG A 89 -6.04 12.13 -8.97
CA ARG A 89 -4.64 12.45 -9.21
C ARG A 89 -4.22 12.07 -10.64
N TYR A 90 -4.69 10.93 -11.14
CA TYR A 90 -4.47 10.52 -12.53
C TYR A 90 -5.00 11.56 -13.52
N ASN A 91 -6.26 11.98 -13.36
CA ASN A 91 -6.89 12.97 -14.24
C ASN A 91 -6.16 14.32 -14.19
N ASN A 92 -5.62 14.70 -13.04
CA ASN A 92 -4.84 15.93 -12.85
C ASN A 92 -3.34 15.74 -13.19
N LYS A 93 -2.94 14.61 -13.75
CA LYS A 93 -1.55 14.29 -14.14
C LYS A 93 -0.55 14.45 -12.99
N LYS A 94 -0.96 14.16 -11.77
CA LYS A 94 -0.13 14.24 -10.56
C LYS A 94 0.65 12.95 -10.35
N LEU A 95 1.95 13.06 -10.12
CA LEU A 95 2.81 11.90 -9.89
C LEU A 95 2.43 11.21 -8.58
N THR A 96 2.28 9.88 -8.63
CA THR A 96 1.99 9.09 -7.44
C THR A 96 2.89 7.86 -7.41
N ILE A 97 3.50 7.61 -6.27
CA ILE A 97 4.34 6.44 -5.99
C ILE A 97 3.55 5.55 -5.03
N PHE A 98 3.42 4.28 -5.37
CA PHE A 98 2.78 3.29 -4.53
C PHE A 98 3.78 2.25 -4.06
N THR A 99 3.75 1.91 -2.79
CA THR A 99 4.39 0.69 -2.31
C THR A 99 3.34 -0.34 -1.92
N THR A 100 3.64 -1.60 -2.11
CA THR A 100 2.74 -2.70 -1.72
C THR A 100 3.53 -3.98 -1.47
N ASN A 101 3.05 -4.79 -0.54
CA ASN A 101 3.51 -6.14 -0.29
C ASN A 101 2.80 -7.18 -1.16
N TYR A 102 1.71 -6.78 -1.82
CA TYR A 102 0.90 -7.65 -2.65
C TYR A 102 1.42 -7.65 -4.08
N LEU A 103 1.50 -8.84 -4.66
CA LEU A 103 1.92 -9.06 -6.04
C LEU A 103 0.69 -9.03 -6.96
N ASP A 104 0.94 -8.96 -8.25
CA ASP A 104 -0.11 -9.03 -9.27
C ASP A 104 -0.56 -10.47 -9.52
N GLU A 105 0.33 -11.41 -9.33
CA GLU A 105 0.07 -12.84 -9.49
C GLU A 105 0.13 -13.51 -8.12
N PRO A 106 -0.71 -14.51 -7.87
CA PRO A 106 -0.61 -15.31 -6.66
C PRO A 106 0.82 -15.86 -6.54
N ARG A 107 1.41 -15.80 -5.37
CA ARG A 107 2.65 -16.54 -5.11
C ARG A 107 2.37 -18.01 -5.43
N ALA A 108 3.22 -18.63 -6.25
CA ALA A 108 3.19 -20.06 -6.43
C ALA A 108 3.15 -20.71 -5.04
N ALA A 109 2.18 -21.59 -4.83
CA ALA A 109 1.97 -22.24 -3.54
C ALA A 109 3.31 -22.80 -3.03
N ALA A 110 3.86 -22.17 -2.01
CA ALA A 110 4.99 -22.75 -1.31
C ALA A 110 4.49 -24.09 -0.73
N GLU A 111 5.27 -25.12 -0.97
CA GLU A 111 5.13 -26.50 -0.58
C GLU A 111 4.02 -26.83 0.42
N GLU A 112 3.26 -27.89 0.14
CA GLU A 112 2.15 -28.39 0.94
C GLU A 112 2.46 -28.31 2.44
N ALA A 113 1.58 -27.63 3.18
CA ALA A 113 1.71 -27.54 4.63
C ALA A 113 1.77 -28.98 5.20
N PRO A 114 2.68 -29.27 6.12
CA PRO A 114 2.74 -30.59 6.73
C PRO A 114 1.37 -30.91 7.32
N ASP A 115 0.90 -32.12 7.04
CA ASP A 115 -0.41 -32.61 7.49
C ASP A 115 -0.41 -32.65 9.03
N SER A 116 -0.77 -31.55 9.66
CA SER A 116 -0.82 -31.41 11.12
C SER A 116 -2.17 -31.96 11.61
N PRO A 117 -2.18 -32.89 12.54
CA PRO A 117 -3.40 -33.42 13.14
C PRO A 117 -4.16 -32.41 14.00
N ASP A 118 -3.55 -31.25 14.34
CA ASP A 118 -4.16 -30.21 15.18
C ASP A 118 -5.04 -29.25 14.33
N PRO A 119 -6.38 -29.22 14.55
CA PRO A 119 -7.29 -28.36 13.79
C PRO A 119 -7.02 -26.86 13.99
N LYS A 120 -6.47 -26.44 15.14
CA LYS A 120 -6.13 -25.03 15.42
C LYS A 120 -4.90 -24.62 14.62
N ARG A 121 -3.91 -25.47 14.53
CA ARG A 121 -2.72 -25.24 13.71
C ARG A 121 -3.05 -25.20 12.21
N ARG A 122 -3.93 -26.09 11.73
CA ARG A 122 -4.42 -26.04 10.35
C ARG A 122 -5.14 -24.72 10.02
N ARG A 123 -5.95 -24.19 10.95
CA ARG A 123 -6.65 -22.90 10.75
C ARG A 123 -5.69 -21.72 10.68
N THR A 124 -4.67 -21.68 11.53
CA THR A 124 -3.67 -20.61 11.53
C THR A 124 -2.85 -20.63 10.24
N PHE A 125 -2.35 -21.80 9.84
CA PHE A 125 -1.62 -21.94 8.57
C PHE A 125 -2.47 -21.63 7.34
N ALA A 126 -3.76 -22.01 7.33
CA ALA A 126 -4.66 -21.71 6.22
C ALA A 126 -4.96 -20.21 6.14
N ALA A 127 -5.16 -19.53 7.26
CA ALA A 127 -5.39 -18.08 7.31
C ALA A 127 -4.15 -17.30 6.87
N ASP A 128 -2.96 -17.69 7.32
CA ASP A 128 -1.70 -17.08 6.92
C ASP A 128 -1.42 -17.29 5.43
N ARG A 129 -1.70 -18.48 4.88
CA ARG A 129 -1.58 -18.79 3.45
C ARG A 129 -2.56 -17.99 2.60
N ILE A 130 -3.81 -17.83 3.05
CA ILE A 130 -4.81 -17.01 2.33
C ILE A 130 -4.35 -15.55 2.28
N GLN A 131 -3.75 -15.05 3.35
CA GLN A 131 -3.23 -13.69 3.40
C GLN A 131 -1.98 -13.51 2.50
N GLU A 132 -1.13 -14.52 2.38
CA GLU A 132 0.02 -14.53 1.48
C GLU A 132 -0.34 -14.73 0.00
N MET A 133 -1.47 -15.38 -0.30
CA MET A 133 -1.95 -15.63 -1.67
C MET A 133 -2.81 -14.51 -2.24
N THR A 134 -3.24 -13.53 -1.43
CA THR A 134 -4.10 -12.44 -1.90
C THR A 134 -3.31 -11.49 -2.80
N THR A 135 -3.78 -11.32 -4.02
CA THR A 135 -3.20 -10.37 -4.98
C THR A 135 -3.64 -8.95 -4.69
N LEU A 136 -2.96 -7.99 -5.28
CA LEU A 136 -3.36 -6.59 -5.20
C LEU A 136 -4.76 -6.39 -5.82
N GLU A 137 -5.09 -7.15 -6.88
CA GLU A 137 -6.40 -7.11 -7.53
C GLU A 137 -7.54 -7.57 -6.63
N GLU A 138 -7.36 -8.67 -5.92
CA GLU A 138 -8.37 -9.18 -4.97
C GLU A 138 -8.66 -8.17 -3.86
N ARG A 139 -7.62 -7.45 -3.41
CA ARG A 139 -7.76 -6.44 -2.37
C ARG A 139 -8.37 -5.14 -2.86
N MET A 140 -7.93 -4.66 -4.01
CA MET A 140 -8.30 -3.31 -4.49
C MET A 140 -9.42 -3.33 -5.52
N GLY A 141 -9.72 -4.49 -6.10
CA GLY A 141 -10.66 -4.65 -7.20
C GLY A 141 -10.05 -4.34 -8.57
N THR A 142 -10.62 -4.98 -9.59
CA THR A 142 -10.17 -4.88 -11.00
C THR A 142 -10.11 -3.42 -11.51
N PRO A 143 -11.08 -2.53 -11.22
CA PRO A 143 -11.03 -1.16 -11.74
C PRO A 143 -9.81 -0.38 -11.26
N LEU A 144 -9.50 -0.47 -9.95
CA LEU A 144 -8.34 0.22 -9.40
C LEU A 144 -7.04 -0.37 -9.92
N ARG A 145 -6.96 -1.70 -9.99
CA ARG A 145 -5.80 -2.37 -10.55
C ARG A 145 -5.54 -1.99 -12.00
N SER A 146 -6.57 -1.96 -12.84
CA SER A 146 -6.47 -1.51 -14.23
C SER A 146 -5.90 -0.08 -14.31
N ARG A 147 -6.37 0.83 -13.47
CA ARG A 147 -5.87 2.19 -13.38
C ARG A 147 -4.40 2.26 -12.97
N LEU A 148 -3.98 1.44 -12.00
CA LEU A 148 -2.57 1.37 -11.59
C LEU A 148 -1.66 0.87 -12.72
N TYR A 149 -2.12 -0.08 -13.53
CA TYR A 149 -1.37 -0.53 -14.71
C TYR A 149 -1.18 0.57 -15.75
N GLU A 150 -2.21 1.36 -15.98
CA GLU A 150 -2.17 2.44 -16.95
C GLU A 150 -1.22 3.58 -16.51
N MET A 151 -1.26 3.94 -15.23
CA MET A 151 -0.55 5.12 -14.72
C MET A 151 0.84 4.84 -14.15
N CYS A 152 1.17 3.59 -13.82
CA CYS A 152 2.38 3.27 -13.08
C CYS A 152 3.35 2.39 -13.85
N LYS A 153 4.63 2.73 -13.76
CA LYS A 153 5.70 1.79 -14.09
C LYS A 153 5.97 0.90 -12.88
N LYS A 154 5.82 -0.41 -13.09
CA LYS A 154 6.02 -1.41 -12.03
C LYS A 154 7.51 -1.65 -11.79
N VAL A 155 7.92 -1.56 -10.52
CA VAL A 155 9.25 -1.93 -10.04
C VAL A 155 9.11 -3.02 -9.00
N LYS A 156 9.68 -4.19 -9.26
CA LYS A 156 9.74 -5.31 -8.31
C LYS A 156 11.06 -5.22 -7.55
N ILE A 157 10.99 -5.26 -6.21
CA ILE A 157 12.15 -5.29 -5.33
C ILE A 157 12.20 -6.67 -4.69
N GLU A 158 13.28 -7.38 -4.92
CA GLU A 158 13.53 -8.70 -4.37
C GLU A 158 14.65 -8.64 -3.35
N GLY A 159 14.59 -9.46 -2.33
CA GLY A 159 15.60 -9.53 -1.28
C GLY A 159 15.06 -10.21 -0.02
N GLU A 160 15.96 -10.42 0.92
CA GLU A 160 15.62 -10.90 2.26
C GLU A 160 15.10 -9.76 3.13
N ASP A 161 14.34 -10.10 4.17
CA ASP A 161 13.91 -9.12 5.17
C ASP A 161 15.13 -8.56 5.92
N TYR A 162 15.49 -7.32 5.61
CA TYR A 162 16.62 -6.61 6.22
C TYR A 162 16.51 -6.47 7.74
N ARG A 163 15.31 -6.45 8.30
CA ARG A 163 15.06 -6.35 9.74
C ARG A 163 15.60 -7.57 10.49
N LYS A 164 15.56 -8.75 9.86
CA LYS A 164 16.12 -9.99 10.43
C LYS A 164 17.64 -9.93 10.51
N ARG A 165 18.29 -9.26 9.56
CA ARG A 165 19.75 -9.06 9.61
C ARG A 165 20.20 -8.15 10.75
N LEU A 166 19.43 -7.10 11.05
CA LEU A 166 19.74 -6.19 12.15
C LEU A 166 19.63 -6.86 13.53
N GLN A 167 18.77 -7.86 13.67
CA GLN A 167 18.63 -8.63 14.92
C GLN A 167 19.68 -9.74 15.08
N ALA A 168 20.31 -10.15 13.99
CA ALA A 168 21.33 -11.20 13.98
C ALA A 168 22.77 -10.65 14.07
N ALA A 169 22.93 -9.33 14.06
CA ALA A 169 24.23 -8.69 14.30
C ALA A 169 24.53 -8.69 15.80
N PRO A 170 25.70 -9.19 16.26
CA PRO A 170 26.08 -9.26 17.67
C PRO A 170 26.25 -7.89 18.32
#